data_48e8a8016f4fd84486cf69a8b766e774
#
_entry.id   48e8a8016f4fd84486cf69a8b766e774
#
_cell.length_a   1.000
_cell.length_b   1.000
_cell.length_c   1.000
_cell.angle_alpha   90.00
_cell.angle_beta   90.00
_cell.angle_gamma   90.00
#
_symmetry.space_group_name_H-M   'P 1'
#
loop_
_entity.id
_entity.type
_entity.pdbx_description
1 polymer ?
#
loop_
_entity_poly.entity_id
_entity_poly.type
_entity_poly.pdbx_seq_one_letter_code
_entity_poly.pdbx_strand_id
1 'polypeptide(L)'
;MASSAQLAQRGAKRNIIDLLIADDSSMNCQLLKSAVALRPSFRVVACAVSREEIMDAMNGQSVDVALINESLQDGPLTGSRLLNDLRRLFPKTRVILLLRLGREDLVINAFRAGAKGVFCRAEPLHRMCKCISVVQEGQIWANSRQLNAVLDAFVGASPLGLLNSQRRGLLTKREKDVVKLIVEGYKNREVAGKLGLTEHTISNYLYRTYEKLGISSRVELVLYVTKSQLF
;
A
#
# COMPACT_ATOMS: atom_id res chain seq x y z
N MET A 1 45.55 -8.42 -34.78
CA MET A 1 44.60 -9.44 -34.30
C MET A 1 44.60 -9.47 -32.80
N ALA A 2 44.09 -8.43 -32.15
CA ALA A 2 43.97 -8.34 -30.72
C ALA A 2 42.73 -7.50 -30.34
N SER A 3 41.54 -7.92 -30.79
CA SER A 3 40.32 -7.11 -30.54
C SER A 3 39.07 -7.91 -30.19
N SER A 4 39.10 -9.23 -30.25
CA SER A 4 37.88 -10.03 -29.95
C SER A 4 37.82 -10.57 -28.52
N ALA A 5 38.92 -10.58 -27.78
CA ALA A 5 38.96 -11.12 -26.41
C ALA A 5 38.62 -10.04 -25.33
N GLN A 6 38.75 -8.75 -25.65
CA GLN A 6 38.45 -7.67 -24.69
C GLN A 6 36.98 -7.25 -24.66
N LEU A 7 36.14 -7.66 -25.60
CA LEU A 7 34.71 -7.42 -25.62
C LEU A 7 33.89 -8.45 -24.83
N ALA A 8 34.48 -9.59 -24.52
CA ALA A 8 33.81 -10.66 -23.76
C ALA A 8 33.94 -10.51 -22.24
N GLN A 9 34.71 -9.55 -21.72
CA GLN A 9 34.92 -9.32 -20.29
C GLN A 9 34.18 -8.09 -19.75
N ARG A 10 33.26 -7.51 -20.48
CA ARG A 10 32.21 -6.71 -19.83
C ARG A 10 31.23 -7.64 -19.14
N GLY A 11 31.77 -8.35 -18.13
CA GLY A 11 31.03 -9.19 -17.22
C GLY A 11 29.81 -8.43 -16.71
N ALA A 12 28.65 -9.02 -16.91
CA ALA A 12 27.41 -8.61 -16.29
C ALA A 12 27.71 -8.32 -14.81
N LYS A 13 27.81 -7.05 -14.42
CA LYS A 13 27.74 -6.64 -13.03
C LYS A 13 26.47 -7.30 -12.51
N ARG A 14 26.60 -8.37 -11.72
CA ARG A 14 25.47 -8.94 -11.00
C ARG A 14 24.98 -7.80 -10.11
N ASN A 15 23.95 -7.11 -10.59
CA ASN A 15 23.31 -6.07 -9.81
C ASN A 15 22.61 -6.79 -8.66
N ILE A 16 23.26 -6.82 -7.50
CA ILE A 16 22.66 -7.32 -6.25
C ILE A 16 21.57 -6.31 -5.91
N ILE A 17 20.36 -6.80 -5.71
CA ILE A 17 19.20 -6.00 -5.32
C ILE A 17 19.15 -5.94 -3.80
N ASP A 18 19.26 -4.76 -3.24
CA ASP A 18 19.18 -4.50 -1.80
C ASP A 18 17.72 -4.43 -1.36
N LEU A 19 17.35 -5.33 -0.45
CA LEU A 19 15.98 -5.52 0.00
C LEU A 19 15.79 -5.09 1.46
N LEU A 20 14.72 -4.36 1.72
CA LEU A 20 14.11 -4.23 3.03
C LEU A 20 12.88 -5.13 3.09
N ILE A 21 12.73 -5.88 4.18
CA ILE A 21 11.55 -6.70 4.46
C ILE A 21 10.88 -6.17 5.71
N ALA A 22 9.59 -5.84 5.62
CA ALA A 22 8.80 -5.39 6.76
C ALA A 22 7.53 -6.22 6.90
N ASP A 23 7.30 -6.75 8.09
CA ASP A 23 6.15 -7.59 8.43
C ASP A 23 5.68 -7.27 9.86
N ASP A 24 4.47 -7.69 10.23
CA ASP A 24 3.95 -7.55 11.60
C ASP A 24 4.65 -8.47 12.62
N SER A 25 5.43 -9.42 12.14
CA SER A 25 6.14 -10.42 12.94
C SER A 25 7.60 -10.53 12.54
N SER A 26 8.50 -10.43 13.52
CA SER A 26 9.93 -10.67 13.34
C SER A 26 10.22 -12.07 12.79
N MET A 27 9.44 -13.07 13.18
CA MET A 27 9.57 -14.43 12.67
C MET A 27 9.28 -14.48 11.16
N ASN A 28 8.23 -13.82 10.69
CA ASN A 28 7.92 -13.76 9.27
C ASN A 28 9.03 -13.04 8.48
N CYS A 29 9.56 -11.93 9.01
CA CYS A 29 10.70 -11.24 8.43
C CYS A 29 11.90 -12.18 8.26
N GLN A 30 12.24 -12.97 9.29
CA GLN A 30 13.36 -13.92 9.26
C GLN A 30 13.12 -15.07 8.26
N LEU A 31 11.90 -15.60 8.19
CA LEU A 31 11.53 -16.64 7.22
C LEU A 31 11.65 -16.11 5.78
N LEU A 32 11.12 -14.91 5.50
CA LEU A 32 11.22 -14.28 4.18
C LEU A 32 12.70 -13.99 3.84
N LYS A 33 13.47 -13.46 4.80
CA LYS A 33 14.91 -13.23 4.62
C LYS A 33 15.63 -14.51 4.23
N SER A 34 15.42 -15.60 4.97
CA SER A 34 16.06 -16.91 4.69
C SER A 34 15.68 -17.44 3.31
N ALA A 35 14.40 -17.30 2.96
CA ALA A 35 13.89 -17.78 1.68
C ALA A 35 14.40 -16.97 0.47
N VAL A 36 14.53 -15.65 0.62
CA VAL A 36 15.06 -14.77 -0.44
C VAL A 36 16.57 -14.91 -0.57
N ALA A 37 17.30 -15.14 0.54
CA ALA A 37 18.75 -15.34 0.55
C ALA A 37 19.23 -16.57 -0.26
N LEU A 38 18.34 -17.51 -0.60
CA LEU A 38 18.66 -18.61 -1.52
C LEU A 38 18.99 -18.12 -2.95
N ARG A 39 18.72 -16.86 -3.27
CA ARG A 39 19.04 -16.26 -4.57
C ARG A 39 20.21 -15.29 -4.43
N PRO A 40 21.36 -15.56 -5.07
CA PRO A 40 22.55 -14.71 -4.94
C PRO A 40 22.40 -13.29 -5.51
N SER A 41 21.32 -13.03 -6.23
CA SER A 41 20.98 -11.70 -6.75
C SER A 41 20.28 -10.79 -5.74
N PHE A 42 19.93 -11.29 -4.56
CA PHE A 42 19.23 -10.52 -3.53
C PHE A 42 20.06 -10.43 -2.25
N ARG A 43 20.07 -9.26 -1.65
CA ARG A 43 20.68 -9.03 -0.34
C ARG A 43 19.65 -8.33 0.57
N VAL A 44 19.24 -8.98 1.64
CA VAL A 44 18.37 -8.38 2.64
C VAL A 44 19.21 -7.52 3.57
N VAL A 45 19.10 -6.22 3.41
CA VAL A 45 19.86 -5.22 4.19
C VAL A 45 19.18 -4.89 5.52
N ALA A 46 17.84 -4.96 5.57
CA ALA A 46 17.10 -4.71 6.81
C ALA A 46 15.85 -5.59 6.92
N CYS A 47 15.50 -5.90 8.17
CA CYS A 47 14.20 -6.44 8.57
C CYS A 47 13.59 -5.45 9.57
N ALA A 48 12.29 -5.16 9.45
CA ALA A 48 11.58 -4.20 10.27
C ALA A 48 10.18 -4.72 10.62
N VAL A 49 9.67 -4.35 11.77
CA VAL A 49 8.31 -4.74 12.19
C VAL A 49 7.39 -3.54 12.45
N SER A 50 7.96 -2.35 12.50
CA SER A 50 7.24 -1.10 12.74
C SER A 50 7.59 -0.04 11.70
N ARG A 51 6.78 1.01 11.66
CA ARG A 51 7.05 2.18 10.83
C ARG A 51 8.40 2.83 11.17
N GLU A 52 8.69 2.96 12.48
CA GLU A 52 9.92 3.59 12.96
C GLU A 52 11.15 2.83 12.46
N GLU A 53 11.18 1.51 12.63
CA GLU A 53 12.29 0.66 12.16
C GLU A 53 12.46 0.72 10.63
N ILE A 54 11.36 0.83 9.87
CA ILE A 54 11.44 1.00 8.42
C ILE A 54 12.13 2.33 8.08
N MET A 55 11.71 3.42 8.72
CA MET A 55 12.27 4.75 8.46
C MET A 55 13.74 4.82 8.83
N ASP A 56 14.13 4.24 9.95
CA ASP A 56 15.53 4.18 10.40
C ASP A 56 16.40 3.39 9.43
N ALA A 57 15.92 2.21 8.99
CA ALA A 57 16.61 1.40 8.00
C ALA A 57 16.77 2.12 6.67
N MET A 58 15.74 2.82 6.20
CA MET A 58 15.76 3.57 4.95
C MET A 58 16.68 4.80 4.99
N ASN A 59 16.84 5.43 6.17
CA ASN A 59 17.78 6.53 6.35
C ASN A 59 19.22 6.05 6.45
N GLY A 60 19.46 4.86 7.01
CA GLY A 60 20.78 4.30 7.23
C GLY A 60 21.40 3.56 6.05
N GLN A 61 20.59 3.12 5.10
CA GLN A 61 21.01 2.20 4.03
C GLN A 61 20.33 2.50 2.69
N SER A 62 21.01 2.15 1.59
CA SER A 62 20.39 2.15 0.27
C SER A 62 19.50 0.91 0.14
N VAL A 63 18.23 1.13 -0.21
CA VAL A 63 17.25 0.07 -0.44
C VAL A 63 16.70 0.21 -1.86
N ASP A 64 16.86 -0.83 -2.67
CA ASP A 64 16.35 -0.86 -4.05
C ASP A 64 14.86 -1.22 -4.06
N VAL A 65 14.48 -2.27 -3.32
CA VAL A 65 13.11 -2.75 -3.23
C VAL A 65 12.74 -3.00 -1.77
N ALA A 66 11.61 -2.45 -1.35
CA ALA A 66 11.02 -2.69 -0.04
C ALA A 66 9.79 -3.59 -0.17
N LEU A 67 9.82 -4.75 0.50
CA LEU A 67 8.69 -5.66 0.68
C LEU A 67 8.00 -5.27 1.98
N ILE A 68 6.80 -4.72 1.92
CA ILE A 68 6.11 -4.21 3.10
C ILE A 68 4.77 -4.91 3.25
N ASN A 69 4.52 -5.52 4.40
CA ASN A 69 3.21 -6.07 4.72
C ASN A 69 2.17 -4.95 4.90
N GLU A 70 0.93 -5.21 4.50
CA GLU A 70 -0.19 -4.26 4.64
C GLU A 70 -0.40 -3.81 6.10
N SER A 71 -0.11 -4.68 7.05
CA SER A 71 -0.17 -4.44 8.49
C SER A 71 1.21 -4.59 9.11
N LEU A 72 1.52 -3.75 10.08
CA LEU A 72 2.74 -3.78 10.88
C LEU A 72 2.36 -3.84 12.36
N GLN A 73 3.33 -3.94 13.27
CA GLN A 73 3.05 -3.92 14.71
C GLN A 73 2.33 -2.65 15.18
N ASP A 74 2.52 -1.53 14.47
CA ASP A 74 1.80 -0.26 14.71
C ASP A 74 0.30 -0.34 14.39
N GLY A 75 -0.18 -1.47 13.89
CA GLY A 75 -1.59 -1.73 13.63
C GLY A 75 -1.93 -2.06 12.17
N PRO A 76 -3.23 -2.28 11.90
CA PRO A 76 -3.71 -2.63 10.57
C PRO A 76 -3.53 -1.48 9.58
N LEU A 77 -3.21 -1.82 8.33
CA LEU A 77 -3.02 -0.88 7.21
C LEU A 77 -1.88 0.13 7.40
N THR A 78 -1.04 0.00 8.42
CA THR A 78 0.11 0.90 8.63
C THR A 78 1.07 0.83 7.46
N GLY A 79 1.37 -0.35 6.95
CA GLY A 79 2.20 -0.53 5.75
C GLY A 79 1.63 0.19 4.53
N SER A 80 0.32 0.08 4.31
CA SER A 80 -0.34 0.78 3.21
C SER A 80 -0.30 2.31 3.35
N ARG A 81 -0.45 2.84 4.56
CA ARG A 81 -0.37 4.28 4.84
C ARG A 81 1.04 4.84 4.67
N LEU A 82 2.05 4.03 4.98
CA LEU A 82 3.45 4.40 4.88
C LEU A 82 3.92 4.62 3.42
N LEU A 83 3.26 4.02 2.44
CA LEU A 83 3.63 4.09 1.02
C LEU A 83 3.77 5.53 0.50
N ASN A 84 2.87 6.43 0.88
CA ASN A 84 2.93 7.84 0.46
C ASN A 84 4.19 8.54 1.00
N ASP A 85 4.56 8.25 2.25
CA ASP A 85 5.75 8.83 2.87
C ASP A 85 7.02 8.28 2.21
N LEU A 86 7.07 6.95 1.99
CA LEU A 86 8.20 6.31 1.32
C LEU A 86 8.40 6.83 -0.10
N ARG A 87 7.31 6.99 -0.88
CA ARG A 87 7.39 7.55 -2.23
C ARG A 87 7.97 8.97 -2.23
N ARG A 88 7.62 9.79 -1.24
CA ARG A 88 8.06 11.18 -1.13
C ARG A 88 9.50 11.28 -0.65
N LEU A 89 9.87 10.52 0.37
CA LEU A 89 11.16 10.62 1.03
C LEU A 89 12.24 9.77 0.34
N PHE A 90 11.85 8.62 -0.23
CA PHE A 90 12.76 7.66 -0.87
C PHE A 90 12.30 7.31 -2.30
N PRO A 91 12.27 8.27 -3.23
CA PRO A 91 11.68 8.11 -4.56
C PRO A 91 12.41 7.07 -5.44
N LYS A 92 13.63 6.68 -5.08
CA LYS A 92 14.41 5.65 -5.78
C LYS A 92 14.03 4.23 -5.35
N THR A 93 13.51 4.07 -4.15
CA THR A 93 13.10 2.75 -3.61
C THR A 93 11.75 2.36 -4.19
N ARG A 94 11.66 1.16 -4.70
CA ARG A 94 10.42 0.59 -5.23
C ARG A 94 9.73 -0.24 -4.17
N VAL A 95 8.47 0.03 -3.92
CA VAL A 95 7.72 -0.67 -2.87
C VAL A 95 6.80 -1.73 -3.47
N ILE A 96 6.88 -2.94 -2.94
CA ILE A 96 5.95 -4.04 -3.17
C ILE A 96 5.15 -4.23 -1.90
N LEU A 97 3.83 -4.07 -1.98
CA LEU A 97 2.95 -4.30 -0.84
C LEU A 97 2.54 -5.77 -0.78
N LEU A 98 2.78 -6.40 0.36
CA LEU A 98 2.36 -7.77 0.65
C LEU A 98 0.95 -7.73 1.20
N LEU A 99 -0.01 -8.30 0.47
CA LEU A 99 -1.41 -8.37 0.85
C LEU A 99 -1.76 -9.77 1.36
N ARG A 100 -2.53 -9.84 2.42
CA ARG A 100 -3.09 -11.11 2.90
C ARG A 100 -4.10 -11.66 1.91
N LEU A 101 -4.96 -10.79 1.39
CA LEU A 101 -5.97 -11.09 0.37
C LEU A 101 -5.85 -10.07 -0.76
N GLY A 102 -5.87 -10.54 -2.00
CA GLY A 102 -5.80 -9.68 -3.19
C GLY A 102 -7.13 -8.97 -3.52
N ARG A 103 -7.75 -8.32 -2.53
CA ARG A 103 -8.98 -7.54 -2.72
C ARG A 103 -8.70 -6.33 -3.62
N GLU A 104 -9.61 -6.06 -4.54
CA GLU A 104 -9.45 -5.00 -5.55
C GLU A 104 -9.27 -3.62 -4.94
N ASP A 105 -10.02 -3.30 -3.89
CA ASP A 105 -9.94 -2.04 -3.15
C ASP A 105 -8.55 -1.79 -2.54
N LEU A 106 -7.95 -2.83 -1.93
CA LEU A 106 -6.60 -2.74 -1.36
C LEU A 106 -5.54 -2.58 -2.45
N VAL A 107 -5.71 -3.28 -3.57
CA VAL A 107 -4.81 -3.17 -4.72
C VAL A 107 -4.85 -1.76 -5.32
N ILE A 108 -6.04 -1.21 -5.57
CA ILE A 108 -6.22 0.14 -6.10
C ILE A 108 -5.56 1.17 -5.17
N ASN A 109 -5.81 1.05 -3.86
CA ASN A 109 -5.24 1.97 -2.87
C ASN A 109 -3.71 1.85 -2.78
N ALA A 110 -3.15 0.63 -2.88
CA ALA A 110 -1.71 0.42 -2.92
C ALA A 110 -1.05 1.17 -4.09
N PHE A 111 -1.60 1.02 -5.31
CA PHE A 111 -1.05 1.71 -6.48
C PHE A 111 -1.25 3.23 -6.42
N ARG A 112 -2.37 3.72 -5.92
CA ARG A 112 -2.59 5.16 -5.66
C ARG A 112 -1.58 5.72 -4.67
N ALA A 113 -1.25 4.96 -3.65
CA ALA A 113 -0.24 5.34 -2.66
C ALA A 113 1.21 5.24 -3.18
N GLY A 114 1.42 4.63 -4.35
CA GLY A 114 2.72 4.60 -5.03
C GLY A 114 3.44 3.26 -5.02
N ALA A 115 2.78 2.16 -4.60
CA ALA A 115 3.33 0.83 -4.77
C ALA A 115 3.68 0.56 -6.25
N LYS A 116 4.77 -0.15 -6.48
CA LYS A 116 5.18 -0.64 -7.81
C LYS A 116 4.75 -2.08 -8.06
N GLY A 117 4.36 -2.77 -6.99
CA GLY A 117 3.80 -4.10 -7.08
C GLY A 117 2.89 -4.42 -5.89
N VAL A 118 1.99 -5.33 -6.11
CA VAL A 118 1.24 -6.00 -5.06
C VAL A 118 1.48 -7.50 -5.16
N PHE A 119 1.71 -8.14 -4.03
CA PHE A 119 1.95 -9.57 -3.95
C PHE A 119 1.01 -10.18 -2.90
N CYS A 120 0.24 -11.18 -3.30
CA CYS A 120 -0.63 -11.88 -2.37
C CYS A 120 0.16 -12.96 -1.62
N ARG A 121 0.09 -12.98 -0.29
CA ARG A 121 0.81 -13.97 0.55
C ARG A 121 0.38 -15.42 0.30
N ALA A 122 -0.75 -15.63 -0.35
CA ALA A 122 -1.19 -16.96 -0.80
C ALA A 122 -0.42 -17.45 -2.05
N GLU A 123 0.33 -16.57 -2.73
CA GLU A 123 1.11 -16.94 -3.90
C GLU A 123 2.41 -17.66 -3.51
N PRO A 124 2.88 -18.59 -4.35
CA PRO A 124 4.12 -19.32 -4.08
C PRO A 124 5.34 -18.39 -4.03
N LEU A 125 6.26 -18.66 -3.11
CA LEU A 125 7.45 -17.85 -2.86
C LEU A 125 8.33 -17.61 -4.09
N HIS A 126 8.44 -18.60 -4.99
CA HIS A 126 9.24 -18.43 -6.22
C HIS A 126 8.72 -17.28 -7.11
N ARG A 127 7.41 -16.97 -7.05
CA ARG A 127 6.82 -15.82 -7.74
C ARG A 127 7.23 -14.50 -7.10
N MET A 128 7.46 -14.46 -5.78
CA MET A 128 7.97 -13.28 -5.09
C MET A 128 9.35 -12.89 -5.60
N CYS A 129 10.25 -13.84 -5.80
CA CYS A 129 11.56 -13.56 -6.38
C CYS A 129 11.45 -12.94 -7.78
N LYS A 130 10.54 -13.46 -8.61
CA LYS A 130 10.25 -12.87 -9.93
C LYS A 130 9.64 -11.47 -9.80
N CYS A 131 8.71 -11.27 -8.87
CA CYS A 131 8.10 -9.97 -8.59
C CYS A 131 9.18 -8.93 -8.23
N ILE A 132 10.10 -9.26 -7.33
CA ILE A 132 11.21 -8.37 -6.93
C ILE A 132 12.04 -7.95 -8.15
N SER A 133 12.48 -8.92 -8.97
CA SER A 133 13.30 -8.62 -10.15
C SER A 133 12.57 -7.73 -11.15
N VAL A 134 11.32 -8.05 -11.48
CA VAL A 134 10.49 -7.31 -12.43
C VAL A 134 10.23 -5.87 -11.95
N VAL A 135 9.96 -5.71 -10.65
CA VAL A 135 9.75 -4.39 -10.05
C VAL A 135 11.06 -3.60 -10.03
N GLN A 136 12.21 -4.25 -9.77
CA GLN A 136 13.52 -3.59 -9.83
C GLN A 136 13.87 -3.12 -11.24
N GLU A 137 13.40 -3.78 -12.28
CA GLU A 137 13.53 -3.34 -13.67
C GLU A 137 12.60 -2.17 -14.04
N GLY A 138 11.74 -1.73 -13.12
CA GLY A 138 10.81 -0.62 -13.32
C GLY A 138 9.43 -1.03 -13.83
N GLN A 139 9.17 -2.32 -13.97
CA GLN A 139 7.86 -2.83 -14.37
C GLN A 139 6.89 -2.86 -13.18
N ILE A 140 5.61 -2.95 -13.48
CA ILE A 140 4.55 -3.10 -12.47
C ILE A 140 4.27 -4.59 -12.25
N TRP A 141 4.11 -5.01 -10.99
CA TRP A 141 3.66 -6.34 -10.66
C TRP A 141 2.23 -6.34 -10.16
N ALA A 142 1.34 -6.82 -11.01
CA ALA A 142 -0.06 -7.09 -10.72
C ALA A 142 -0.56 -8.16 -11.69
N ASN A 143 -1.58 -8.92 -11.33
CA ASN A 143 -2.26 -9.76 -12.31
C ASN A 143 -3.22 -8.93 -13.18
N SER A 144 -3.68 -9.49 -14.30
CA SER A 144 -4.52 -8.76 -15.27
C SER A 144 -5.82 -8.24 -14.64
N ARG A 145 -6.45 -8.99 -13.73
CA ARG A 145 -7.66 -8.55 -13.02
C ARG A 145 -7.38 -7.36 -12.12
N GLN A 146 -6.29 -7.40 -11.36
CA GLN A 146 -5.85 -6.31 -10.50
C GLN A 146 -5.52 -5.07 -11.32
N LEU A 147 -4.82 -5.24 -12.45
CA LEU A 147 -4.48 -4.13 -13.33
C LEU A 147 -5.72 -3.50 -13.96
N ASN A 148 -6.68 -4.29 -14.42
CA ASN A 148 -7.95 -3.78 -14.94
C ASN A 148 -8.70 -2.98 -13.88
N ALA A 149 -8.82 -3.49 -12.65
CA ALA A 149 -9.45 -2.76 -11.55
C ALA A 149 -8.76 -1.40 -11.27
N VAL A 150 -7.43 -1.36 -11.34
CA VAL A 150 -6.65 -0.11 -11.21
C VAL A 150 -6.94 0.83 -12.37
N LEU A 151 -6.95 0.36 -13.62
CA LEU A 151 -7.25 1.16 -14.81
C LEU A 151 -8.68 1.71 -14.75
N ASP A 152 -9.66 0.89 -14.41
CA ASP A 152 -11.07 1.30 -14.28
C ASP A 152 -11.22 2.38 -13.19
N ALA A 153 -10.51 2.24 -12.08
CA ALA A 153 -10.50 3.24 -11.01
C ALA A 153 -9.83 4.56 -11.44
N PHE A 154 -8.89 4.54 -12.39
CA PHE A 154 -8.31 5.75 -12.98
C PHE A 154 -9.20 6.37 -14.05
N VAL A 155 -9.84 5.56 -14.89
CA VAL A 155 -10.79 6.04 -15.92
C VAL A 155 -12.03 6.64 -15.26
N GLY A 156 -12.54 6.01 -14.19
CA GLY A 156 -13.66 6.55 -13.39
C GLY A 156 -13.29 7.77 -12.54
N ALA A 157 -12.00 7.98 -12.27
CA ALA A 157 -11.48 9.21 -11.68
C ALA A 157 -11.24 10.24 -12.79
N SER A 158 -12.31 10.90 -13.23
CA SER A 158 -12.20 12.06 -14.15
C SER A 158 -11.11 13.03 -13.69
N PRO A 159 -10.28 13.59 -14.63
CA PRO A 159 -9.14 14.45 -14.28
C PRO A 159 -9.54 15.86 -13.79
N LEU A 160 -10.75 16.04 -13.33
CA LEU A 160 -11.27 17.33 -12.91
C LEU A 160 -11.66 17.33 -11.43
N GLY A 161 -10.73 17.80 -10.60
CA GLY A 161 -11.03 18.30 -9.25
C GLY A 161 -11.99 19.51 -9.25
N LEU A 162 -12.92 19.60 -10.22
CA LEU A 162 -13.79 20.77 -10.44
C LEU A 162 -15.29 20.49 -10.35
N LEU A 163 -15.73 19.31 -9.86
CA LEU A 163 -17.16 19.06 -9.70
C LEU A 163 -17.53 18.59 -8.28
N ASN A 164 -17.23 19.44 -7.30
CA ASN A 164 -17.68 19.25 -5.91
C ASN A 164 -19.21 19.30 -5.71
N SER A 165 -19.99 19.65 -6.73
CA SER A 165 -21.45 19.77 -6.63
C SER A 165 -22.22 18.45 -6.88
N GLN A 166 -21.63 17.47 -7.56
CA GLN A 166 -22.30 16.19 -7.86
C GLN A 166 -22.08 15.09 -6.82
N ARG A 167 -21.13 15.25 -5.89
CA ARG A 167 -20.83 14.23 -4.85
C ARG A 167 -21.82 14.22 -3.67
N ARG A 168 -22.73 15.18 -3.59
CA ARG A 168 -23.76 15.25 -2.51
C ARG A 168 -24.74 14.08 -2.50
N GLY A 169 -24.86 13.31 -3.60
CA GLY A 169 -25.76 12.15 -3.73
C GLY A 169 -25.11 10.77 -3.47
N LEU A 170 -23.79 10.70 -3.29
CA LEU A 170 -23.06 9.42 -3.26
C LEU A 170 -23.22 8.61 -1.98
N LEU A 171 -23.55 9.25 -0.85
CA LEU A 171 -23.72 8.55 0.41
C LEU A 171 -25.15 8.05 0.57
N THR A 172 -25.28 6.78 0.91
CA THR A 172 -26.56 6.19 1.31
C THR A 172 -27.06 6.81 2.61
N LYS A 173 -28.34 6.65 2.91
CA LYS A 173 -28.94 7.15 4.15
C LYS A 173 -28.17 6.67 5.38
N ARG A 174 -27.82 5.40 5.42
CA ARG A 174 -27.05 4.81 6.54
C ARG A 174 -25.62 5.35 6.66
N GLU A 175 -24.95 5.59 5.56
CA GLU A 175 -23.62 6.22 5.58
C GLU A 175 -23.72 7.67 6.08
N LYS A 176 -24.75 8.41 5.70
CA LYS A 176 -25.02 9.75 6.22
C LYS A 176 -25.26 9.75 7.72
N ASP A 177 -26.07 8.81 8.23
CA ASP A 177 -26.35 8.68 9.66
C ASP A 177 -25.04 8.44 10.46
N VAL A 178 -24.17 7.56 9.95
CA VAL A 178 -22.86 7.28 10.56
C VAL A 178 -21.98 8.53 10.52
N VAL A 179 -21.85 9.18 9.36
CA VAL A 179 -21.01 10.39 9.18
C VAL A 179 -21.45 11.51 10.13
N LYS A 180 -22.76 11.74 10.28
CA LYS A 180 -23.30 12.75 11.16
C LYS A 180 -22.83 12.56 12.61
N LEU A 181 -22.97 11.35 13.14
CA LEU A 181 -22.53 11.02 14.51
C LEU A 181 -21.00 11.11 14.67
N ILE A 182 -20.24 10.75 13.63
CA ILE A 182 -18.76 10.88 13.64
C ILE A 182 -18.35 12.37 13.70
N VAL A 183 -19.01 13.23 12.96
CA VAL A 183 -18.75 14.68 12.95
C VAL A 183 -19.15 15.32 14.29
N GLU A 184 -20.20 14.82 14.92
CA GLU A 184 -20.60 15.19 16.30
C GLU A 184 -19.59 14.73 17.37
N GLY A 185 -18.54 13.98 17.00
CA GLY A 185 -17.44 13.58 17.88
C GLY A 185 -17.55 12.18 18.49
N TYR A 186 -18.62 11.43 18.22
CA TYR A 186 -18.82 10.08 18.79
C TYR A 186 -17.81 9.08 18.28
N LYS A 187 -17.29 8.24 19.17
CA LYS A 187 -16.41 7.11 18.81
C LYS A 187 -17.21 5.99 18.12
N ASN A 188 -16.56 5.13 17.35
CA ASN A 188 -17.23 4.05 16.60
C ASN A 188 -18.12 3.18 17.47
N ARG A 189 -17.69 2.88 18.70
CA ARG A 189 -18.46 2.10 19.70
C ARG A 189 -19.76 2.81 20.10
N GLU A 190 -19.70 4.11 20.28
CA GLU A 190 -20.87 4.93 20.66
C GLU A 190 -21.84 5.06 19.49
N VAL A 191 -21.31 5.24 18.27
CA VAL A 191 -22.10 5.26 17.03
C VAL A 191 -22.80 3.91 16.83
N ALA A 192 -22.09 2.81 17.08
CA ALA A 192 -22.63 1.47 17.01
C ALA A 192 -23.82 1.27 17.97
N GLY A 193 -23.68 1.72 19.22
CA GLY A 193 -24.75 1.69 20.20
C GLY A 193 -25.97 2.53 19.80
N LYS A 194 -25.75 3.74 19.28
CA LYS A 194 -26.85 4.65 18.84
C LYS A 194 -27.61 4.13 17.61
N LEU A 195 -26.94 3.41 16.71
CA LEU A 195 -27.53 2.91 15.47
C LEU A 195 -27.99 1.45 15.54
N GLY A 196 -27.80 0.78 16.68
CA GLY A 196 -28.13 -0.64 16.85
C GLY A 196 -27.25 -1.57 15.98
N LEU A 197 -25.99 -1.22 15.79
CA LEU A 197 -25.04 -1.93 14.93
C LEU A 197 -23.81 -2.39 15.73
N THR A 198 -22.96 -3.20 15.11
CA THR A 198 -21.66 -3.56 15.70
C THR A 198 -20.60 -2.51 15.33
N GLU A 199 -19.55 -2.38 16.14
CA GLU A 199 -18.42 -1.49 15.86
C GLU A 199 -17.71 -1.86 14.55
N HIS A 200 -17.65 -3.13 14.23
CA HIS A 200 -17.13 -3.63 12.96
C HIS A 200 -17.97 -3.12 11.76
N THR A 201 -19.30 -3.11 11.90
CA THR A 201 -20.21 -2.59 10.88
C THR A 201 -19.99 -1.09 10.67
N ILE A 202 -19.81 -0.31 11.76
CA ILE A 202 -19.49 1.13 11.66
C ILE A 202 -18.16 1.35 10.94
N SER A 203 -17.14 0.57 11.27
CA SER A 203 -15.84 0.64 10.57
C SER A 203 -15.97 0.37 9.08
N ASN A 204 -16.80 -0.58 8.67
CA ASN A 204 -17.08 -0.85 7.27
C ASN A 204 -17.84 0.29 6.57
N TYR A 205 -18.81 0.93 7.26
CA TYR A 205 -19.49 2.11 6.72
C TYR A 205 -18.53 3.29 6.55
N LEU A 206 -17.67 3.55 7.52
CA LEU A 206 -16.65 4.61 7.43
C LEU A 206 -15.67 4.34 6.30
N TYR A 207 -15.21 3.10 6.16
CA TYR A 207 -14.33 2.72 5.07
C TYR A 207 -14.95 3.02 3.70
N ARG A 208 -16.19 2.57 3.46
CA ARG A 208 -16.92 2.86 2.21
C ARG A 208 -17.16 4.35 2.00
N THR A 209 -17.42 5.08 3.07
CA THR A 209 -17.59 6.54 3.03
C THR A 209 -16.30 7.23 2.62
N TYR A 210 -15.16 6.81 3.18
CA TYR A 210 -13.85 7.35 2.82
C TYR A 210 -13.53 7.11 1.34
N GLU A 211 -13.83 5.92 0.83
CA GLU A 211 -13.67 5.61 -0.59
C GLU A 211 -14.55 6.50 -1.48
N LYS A 212 -15.84 6.61 -1.16
CA LYS A 212 -16.79 7.41 -1.94
C LYS A 212 -16.45 8.90 -1.95
N LEU A 213 -15.91 9.42 -0.85
CA LEU A 213 -15.57 10.85 -0.71
C LEU A 213 -14.11 11.13 -1.15
N GLY A 214 -13.29 10.07 -1.38
CA GLY A 214 -11.89 10.22 -1.75
C GLY A 214 -11.02 10.79 -0.63
N ILE A 215 -11.33 10.45 0.62
CA ILE A 215 -10.63 10.87 1.85
C ILE A 215 -10.04 9.65 2.55
N SER A 216 -9.02 9.86 3.37
CA SER A 216 -8.24 8.77 3.96
C SER A 216 -8.23 8.74 5.49
N SER A 217 -8.87 9.71 6.13
CA SER A 217 -8.87 9.79 7.60
C SER A 217 -10.16 10.36 8.17
N ARG A 218 -10.38 10.07 9.46
CA ARG A 218 -11.48 10.65 10.24
C ARG A 218 -11.39 12.18 10.29
N VAL A 219 -10.18 12.73 10.40
CA VAL A 219 -9.97 14.19 10.44
C VAL A 219 -10.35 14.81 9.09
N GLU A 220 -9.95 14.18 7.99
CA GLU A 220 -10.35 14.61 6.64
C GLU A 220 -11.86 14.52 6.44
N LEU A 221 -12.54 13.51 6.99
CA LEU A 221 -13.99 13.42 6.95
C LEU A 221 -14.65 14.61 7.65
N VAL A 222 -14.22 14.93 8.87
CA VAL A 222 -14.74 16.06 9.63
C VAL A 222 -14.52 17.37 8.86
N LEU A 223 -13.31 17.61 8.38
CA LEU A 223 -12.97 18.79 7.57
C LEU A 223 -13.76 18.87 6.26
N TYR A 224 -13.95 17.73 5.59
CA TYR A 224 -14.73 17.66 4.36
C TYR A 224 -16.18 18.04 4.60
N VAL A 225 -16.82 17.48 5.63
CA VAL A 225 -18.22 17.78 5.98
C VAL A 225 -18.40 19.23 6.39
N THR A 226 -17.48 19.77 7.20
CA THR A 226 -17.52 21.17 7.65
C THR A 226 -17.39 22.15 6.48
N LYS A 227 -16.54 21.84 5.48
CA LYS A 227 -16.35 22.68 4.29
C LYS A 227 -17.45 22.54 3.25
N SER A 228 -18.05 21.35 3.10
CA SER A 228 -18.99 21.05 2.01
C SER A 228 -20.45 21.27 2.37
N GLN A 229 -20.78 21.66 3.62
CA GLN A 229 -22.16 21.77 4.12
C GLN A 229 -23.03 20.58 3.70
N LEU A 230 -22.54 19.37 4.00
CA LEU A 230 -23.13 18.13 3.51
C LEU A 230 -24.47 17.78 4.20
N PHE A 231 -24.77 18.47 5.30
CA PHE A 231 -26.01 18.34 6.09
C PHE A 231 -26.65 19.69 6.31
#